data_1d3ba0137a6d81fd02a12f9901d375cf
#
_entry.id   1d3ba0137a6d81fd02a12f9901d375cf
#
_cell.length_a   1.000
_cell.length_b   1.000
_cell.length_c   1.000
_cell.angle_alpha   90.00
_cell.angle_beta   90.00
_cell.angle_gamma   90.00
#
_symmetry.space_group_name_H-M   'P 1'
#
loop_
_entity.id
_entity.type
_entity.pdbx_description
1 polymer ?
#
loop_
_entity_poly.entity_id
_entity_poly.type
_entity_poly.pdbx_seq_one_letter_code
_entity_poly.pdbx_strand_id
1 'polypeptide(L)'
;MYEWQRQIQMIVDEIDSCIKNYEDEALTLRCLSRRLGYSEFYTTRKFREISGMQLRDYLRHRKLAFALKEVRDSDKSLLHIAFDYGFSSHEAFTRAFKAAYGITPSEYRKNPLPVVLRTKINPFDRYFLGLGEIGMMKSDE
;
A
#
# COMPACT_ATOMS: atom_id res chain seq x y z
N MET A 1 -12.78 19.81 5.44
CA MET A 1 -12.89 18.35 5.34
C MET A 1 -12.86 17.85 3.91
N TYR A 2 -13.66 18.43 3.06
CA TYR A 2 -13.70 18.09 1.62
C TYR A 2 -12.33 18.27 0.97
N GLU A 3 -11.67 19.34 1.34
CA GLU A 3 -10.35 19.66 0.82
C GLU A 3 -9.37 18.53 1.10
N TRP A 4 -9.35 18.05 2.35
CA TRP A 4 -8.42 17.00 2.74
C TRP A 4 -8.77 15.65 2.13
N GLN A 5 -10.05 15.39 1.88
CA GLN A 5 -10.44 14.18 1.19
C GLN A 5 -9.89 14.17 -0.23
N ARG A 6 -9.92 15.33 -0.91
CA ARG A 6 -9.32 15.45 -2.23
C ARG A 6 -7.81 15.27 -2.18
N GLN A 7 -7.16 15.83 -1.16
CA GLN A 7 -5.72 15.67 -0.99
C GLN A 7 -5.34 14.22 -0.78
N ILE A 8 -6.10 13.51 0.04
CA ILE A 8 -5.86 12.08 0.26
C ILE A 8 -6.08 11.31 -1.04
N GLN A 9 -7.12 11.66 -1.82
CA GLN A 9 -7.34 11.01 -3.11
C GLN A 9 -6.14 11.20 -4.03
N MET A 10 -5.57 12.39 -4.07
CA MET A 10 -4.38 12.65 -4.87
C MET A 10 -3.21 11.80 -4.41
N ILE A 11 -3.03 11.67 -3.08
CA ILE A 11 -1.95 10.85 -2.54
C ILE A 11 -2.10 9.39 -2.95
N VAL A 12 -3.28 8.80 -2.75
CA VAL A 12 -3.47 7.38 -3.04
C VAL A 12 -3.39 7.09 -4.54
N ASP A 13 -3.85 8.03 -5.38
CA ASP A 13 -3.71 7.89 -6.82
C ASP A 13 -2.24 7.93 -7.23
N GLU A 14 -1.49 8.85 -6.65
CA GLU A 14 -0.07 9.00 -6.95
C GLU A 14 0.71 7.77 -6.50
N ILE A 15 0.38 7.24 -5.33
CA ILE A 15 1.03 6.04 -4.82
C ILE A 15 0.85 4.88 -5.80
N ASP A 16 -0.38 4.61 -6.22
CA ASP A 16 -0.63 3.52 -7.14
C ASP A 16 0.07 3.73 -8.49
N SER A 17 0.07 4.96 -8.98
CA SER A 17 0.75 5.28 -10.24
C SER A 17 2.25 5.01 -10.13
N CYS A 18 2.87 5.45 -9.05
CA CYS A 18 4.29 5.22 -8.84
C CYS A 18 4.63 3.74 -8.71
N ILE A 19 3.79 2.98 -8.02
CA ILE A 19 4.01 1.54 -7.87
C ILE A 19 3.92 0.86 -9.24
N LYS A 20 2.90 1.18 -10.02
CA LYS A 20 2.71 0.58 -11.34
C LYS A 20 3.89 0.85 -12.27
N ASN A 21 4.51 2.01 -12.13
CA ASN A 21 5.62 2.42 -12.98
C ASN A 21 6.99 2.11 -12.37
N TYR A 22 7.00 1.38 -11.26
CA TYR A 22 8.24 1.01 -10.56
C TYR A 22 9.06 2.22 -10.13
N GLU A 23 8.39 3.30 -9.78
CA GLU A 23 9.04 4.55 -9.36
C GLU A 23 9.12 4.64 -7.84
N ASP A 24 9.85 3.71 -7.24
CA ASP A 24 9.93 3.65 -5.78
C ASP A 24 10.54 4.90 -5.16
N GLU A 25 11.45 5.55 -5.88
CA GLU A 25 12.08 6.77 -5.40
C GLU A 25 11.10 7.91 -5.15
N ALA A 26 10.01 7.95 -5.93
CA ALA A 26 8.99 8.98 -5.76
C ALA A 26 8.03 8.67 -4.62
N LEU A 27 8.13 7.48 -4.04
CA LEU A 27 7.22 7.03 -2.97
C LEU A 27 7.74 7.38 -1.58
N THR A 28 8.45 8.47 -1.45
CA THR A 28 8.89 8.93 -0.14
C THR A 28 7.89 9.91 0.42
N LEU A 29 7.82 9.98 1.74
CA LEU A 29 6.99 10.96 2.41
C LEU A 29 7.37 12.38 1.98
N ARG A 30 8.67 12.61 1.77
CA ARG A 30 9.16 13.91 1.30
C ARG A 30 8.56 14.28 -0.05
N CYS A 31 8.62 13.37 -1.02
CA CYS A 31 8.10 13.65 -2.35
C CYS A 31 6.59 13.84 -2.35
N LEU A 32 5.87 12.99 -1.63
CA LEU A 32 4.43 13.11 -1.55
C LEU A 32 4.00 14.42 -0.88
N SER A 33 4.67 14.78 0.21
CA SER A 33 4.36 16.02 0.93
C SER A 33 4.66 17.24 0.08
N ARG A 34 5.76 17.20 -0.66
CA ARG A 34 6.14 18.32 -1.54
C ARG A 34 5.07 18.54 -2.61
N ARG A 35 4.53 17.50 -3.18
CA ARG A 35 3.47 17.61 -4.20
C ARG A 35 2.22 18.25 -3.64
N LEU A 36 1.93 17.97 -2.37
CA LEU A 36 0.75 18.55 -1.72
C LEU A 36 0.98 19.96 -1.22
N GLY A 37 2.23 20.37 -1.07
CA GLY A 37 2.56 21.67 -0.52
C GLY A 37 2.48 21.74 1.00
N TYR A 38 2.59 20.62 1.67
CA TYR A 38 2.53 20.54 3.13
C TYR A 38 3.81 19.92 3.70
N SER A 39 4.03 20.13 5.00
CA SER A 39 5.16 19.49 5.67
C SER A 39 4.93 17.98 5.79
N GLU A 40 6.02 17.25 5.99
CA GLU A 40 5.92 15.79 6.17
C GLU A 40 5.09 15.45 7.40
N PHE A 41 5.31 16.18 8.49
CA PHE A 41 4.56 15.98 9.73
C PHE A 41 3.06 16.16 9.51
N TYR A 42 2.69 17.26 8.85
CA TYR A 42 1.29 17.59 8.62
C TYR A 42 0.62 16.56 7.70
N THR A 43 1.33 16.15 6.65
CA THR A 43 0.84 15.13 5.72
C THR A 43 0.60 13.80 6.42
N THR A 44 1.55 13.34 7.22
CA THR A 44 1.43 12.10 7.97
C THR A 44 0.24 12.14 8.92
N ARG A 45 0.12 13.24 9.65
CA ARG A 45 -0.94 13.42 10.62
C ARG A 45 -2.31 13.39 9.97
N LYS A 46 -2.47 14.13 8.87
CA LYS A 46 -3.76 14.20 8.19
C LYS A 46 -4.12 12.89 7.52
N PHE A 47 -3.15 12.21 6.94
CA PHE A 47 -3.41 10.90 6.37
C PHE A 47 -3.94 9.96 7.43
N ARG A 48 -3.31 9.94 8.61
CA ARG A 48 -3.75 9.08 9.70
C ARG A 48 -5.12 9.48 10.23
N GLU A 49 -5.39 10.78 10.37
CA GLU A 49 -6.70 11.25 10.84
C GLU A 49 -7.83 10.82 9.93
N ILE A 50 -7.60 10.87 8.63
CA ILE A 50 -8.67 10.57 7.65
C ILE A 50 -8.75 9.07 7.36
N SER A 51 -7.61 8.40 7.23
CA SER A 51 -7.59 7.01 6.80
C SER A 51 -7.58 6.00 7.95
N GLY A 52 -7.17 6.43 9.14
CA GLY A 52 -6.99 5.53 10.25
C GLY A 52 -5.71 4.71 10.19
N MET A 53 -4.90 4.89 9.16
CA MET A 53 -3.65 4.15 8.94
C MET A 53 -2.47 5.10 8.87
N GLN A 54 -1.31 4.61 9.23
CA GLN A 54 -0.09 5.35 8.96
C GLN A 54 0.25 5.25 7.47
N LEU A 55 0.70 6.35 6.91
CA LEU A 55 1.04 6.40 5.48
C LEU A 55 2.09 5.35 5.13
N ARG A 56 3.09 5.17 5.99
CA ARG A 56 4.14 4.17 5.77
C ARG A 56 3.57 2.76 5.63
N ASP A 57 2.62 2.41 6.48
CA ASP A 57 2.00 1.09 6.44
C ASP A 57 1.14 0.92 5.19
N TYR A 58 0.43 1.98 4.81
CA TYR A 58 -0.36 1.97 3.60
C TYR A 58 0.52 1.73 2.37
N LEU A 59 1.65 2.44 2.29
CA LEU A 59 2.60 2.28 1.19
C LEU A 59 3.06 0.83 1.08
N ARG A 60 3.45 0.23 2.20
CA ARG A 60 3.94 -1.14 2.20
C ARG A 60 2.85 -2.13 1.74
N HIS A 61 1.64 -1.95 2.23
CA HIS A 61 0.55 -2.84 1.86
C HIS A 61 0.18 -2.73 0.39
N ARG A 62 0.24 -1.52 -0.18
CA ARG A 62 -0.03 -1.37 -1.60
C ARG A 62 1.05 -2.00 -2.46
N LYS A 63 2.32 -1.84 -2.08
CA LYS A 63 3.43 -2.50 -2.78
C LYS A 63 3.25 -4.02 -2.75
N LEU A 64 2.91 -4.56 -1.59
CA LEU A 64 2.70 -6.00 -1.45
C LEU A 64 1.52 -6.49 -2.28
N ALA A 65 0.46 -5.72 -2.37
CA ALA A 65 -0.70 -6.11 -3.17
C ALA A 65 -0.36 -6.21 -4.66
N PHE A 66 0.41 -5.25 -5.18
CA PHE A 66 0.88 -5.31 -6.56
C PHE A 66 1.86 -6.47 -6.76
N ALA A 67 2.77 -6.66 -5.82
CA ALA A 67 3.75 -7.74 -5.91
C ALA A 67 3.07 -9.11 -5.87
N LEU A 68 2.05 -9.26 -5.04
CA LEU A 68 1.32 -10.53 -4.95
C LEU A 68 0.73 -10.94 -6.29
N LYS A 69 0.19 -9.98 -7.03
CA LYS A 69 -0.36 -10.26 -8.35
C LYS A 69 0.71 -10.76 -9.30
N GLU A 70 1.90 -10.16 -9.26
CA GLU A 70 2.99 -10.62 -10.09
C GLU A 70 3.52 -11.98 -9.66
N VAL A 71 3.58 -12.26 -8.37
CA VAL A 71 3.97 -13.58 -7.88
C VAL A 71 3.03 -14.64 -8.43
N ARG A 72 1.75 -14.36 -8.45
CA ARG A 72 0.74 -15.28 -8.93
C ARG A 72 0.72 -15.40 -10.44
N ASP A 73 0.83 -14.27 -11.16
CA ASP A 73 0.49 -14.21 -12.58
C ASP A 73 1.69 -14.12 -13.52
N SER A 74 2.91 -14.01 -13.01
CA SER A 74 4.09 -13.89 -13.87
C SER A 74 5.12 -14.96 -13.56
N ASP A 75 6.09 -15.10 -14.47
CA ASP A 75 7.21 -16.04 -14.31
C ASP A 75 8.46 -15.34 -13.78
N LYS A 76 8.37 -14.06 -13.43
CA LYS A 76 9.52 -13.34 -12.89
C LYS A 76 10.04 -14.00 -11.63
N SER A 77 11.33 -13.98 -11.44
CA SER A 77 11.91 -14.51 -10.22
C SER A 77 11.42 -13.69 -9.02
N LEU A 78 11.32 -14.34 -7.88
CA LEU A 78 10.88 -13.65 -6.66
C LEU A 78 11.86 -12.53 -6.28
N LEU A 79 13.16 -12.75 -6.54
CA LEU A 79 14.16 -11.73 -6.31
C LEU A 79 13.91 -10.49 -7.18
N HIS A 80 13.57 -10.71 -8.44
CA HIS A 80 13.27 -9.61 -9.35
C HIS A 80 12.05 -8.83 -8.89
N ILE A 81 10.99 -9.55 -8.50
CA ILE A 81 9.77 -8.91 -7.99
C ILE A 81 10.08 -8.10 -6.73
N ALA A 82 10.89 -8.65 -5.82
CA ALA A 82 11.26 -7.93 -4.61
C ALA A 82 11.89 -6.58 -4.93
N PHE A 83 12.85 -6.55 -5.86
CA PHE A 83 13.50 -5.30 -6.23
C PHE A 83 12.58 -4.36 -7.00
N ASP A 84 11.73 -4.89 -7.86
CA ASP A 84 10.79 -4.06 -8.63
C ASP A 84 9.89 -3.26 -7.71
N TYR A 85 9.55 -3.80 -6.55
CA TYR A 85 8.65 -3.13 -5.62
C TYR A 85 9.38 -2.51 -4.42
N GLY A 86 10.69 -2.30 -4.57
CA GLY A 86 11.44 -1.47 -3.61
C GLY A 86 11.86 -2.17 -2.33
N PHE A 87 11.88 -3.50 -2.30
CA PHE A 87 12.39 -4.22 -1.15
C PHE A 87 13.90 -4.35 -1.25
N SER A 88 14.57 -4.18 -0.11
CA SER A 88 16.04 -4.15 -0.08
C SER A 88 16.67 -5.51 -0.33
N SER A 89 15.93 -6.59 -0.10
CA SER A 89 16.44 -7.94 -0.32
C SER A 89 15.29 -8.91 -0.51
N HIS A 90 15.62 -10.10 -1.01
CA HIS A 90 14.64 -11.18 -1.12
C HIS A 90 14.08 -11.56 0.25
N GLU A 91 14.95 -11.58 1.26
CA GLU A 91 14.54 -11.91 2.63
C GLU A 91 13.58 -10.88 3.20
N ALA A 92 13.84 -9.61 2.95
CA ALA A 92 12.95 -8.54 3.42
C ALA A 92 11.56 -8.66 2.78
N PHE A 93 11.52 -8.95 1.47
CA PHE A 93 10.29 -9.17 0.77
C PHE A 93 9.53 -10.38 1.32
N THR A 94 10.22 -11.49 1.52
CA THR A 94 9.63 -12.71 2.05
C THR A 94 9.01 -12.47 3.42
N ARG A 95 9.73 -11.78 4.31
CA ARG A 95 9.20 -11.49 5.64
C ARG A 95 7.96 -10.61 5.59
N ALA A 96 8.00 -9.55 4.78
CA ALA A 96 6.86 -8.64 4.66
C ALA A 96 5.65 -9.35 4.06
N PHE A 97 5.88 -10.16 3.04
CA PHE A 97 4.83 -10.90 2.37
C PHE A 97 4.17 -11.90 3.33
N LYS A 98 4.98 -12.66 4.05
CA LYS A 98 4.47 -13.65 5.01
C LYS A 98 3.73 -12.98 6.16
N ALA A 99 4.24 -11.85 6.64
CA ALA A 99 3.58 -11.11 7.70
C ALA A 99 2.20 -10.60 7.25
N ALA A 100 2.08 -10.21 5.98
CA ALA A 100 0.83 -9.68 5.46
C ALA A 100 -0.18 -10.78 5.11
N TYR A 101 0.28 -11.89 4.57
CA TYR A 101 -0.61 -12.89 3.98
C TYR A 101 -0.53 -14.27 4.63
N GLY A 102 0.38 -14.49 5.55
CA GLY A 102 0.48 -15.76 6.28
C GLY A 102 1.24 -16.85 5.58
N ILE A 103 1.66 -16.66 4.33
CA ILE A 103 2.44 -17.63 3.58
C ILE A 103 3.58 -16.91 2.85
N THR A 104 4.60 -17.68 2.46
CA THR A 104 5.72 -17.10 1.72
C THR A 104 5.36 -16.89 0.26
N PRO A 105 6.05 -15.99 -0.46
CA PRO A 105 5.82 -15.83 -1.88
C PRO A 105 6.00 -17.12 -2.67
N SER A 106 7.01 -17.91 -2.29
CA SER A 106 7.29 -19.18 -2.95
C SER A 106 6.14 -20.16 -2.80
N GLU A 107 5.63 -20.29 -1.58
CA GLU A 107 4.48 -21.16 -1.30
C GLU A 107 3.24 -20.69 -2.04
N TYR A 108 3.02 -19.38 -2.04
CA TYR A 108 1.87 -18.79 -2.71
C TYR A 108 1.92 -19.05 -4.22
N ARG A 109 3.10 -18.92 -4.83
CA ARG A 109 3.25 -19.16 -6.27
C ARG A 109 2.90 -20.60 -6.64
N LYS A 110 3.32 -21.54 -5.80
CA LYS A 110 3.05 -22.96 -6.05
C LYS A 110 1.58 -23.31 -5.91
N ASN A 111 0.91 -22.67 -4.96
CA ASN A 111 -0.48 -22.97 -4.67
C ASN A 111 -1.20 -21.69 -4.23
N PRO A 112 -1.65 -20.87 -5.19
CA PRO A 112 -2.27 -19.59 -4.88
C PRO A 112 -3.59 -19.79 -4.14
N LEU A 113 -3.56 -19.58 -2.83
CA LEU A 113 -4.75 -19.64 -2.00
C LEU A 113 -5.36 -18.25 -1.91
N PRO A 114 -6.69 -18.16 -1.68
CA PRO A 114 -7.31 -16.85 -1.45
C PRO A 114 -6.66 -16.14 -0.28
N VAL A 115 -6.31 -14.90 -0.47
CA VAL A 115 -5.73 -14.05 0.57
C VAL A 115 -6.48 -12.73 0.60
N VAL A 116 -6.46 -12.08 1.77
CA VAL A 116 -7.11 -10.78 1.92
C VAL A 116 -6.16 -9.71 1.41
N LEU A 117 -6.53 -9.06 0.31
CA LEU A 117 -5.75 -7.96 -0.26
C LEU A 117 -6.17 -6.65 0.39
N ARG A 118 -5.18 -5.79 0.66
CA ARG A 118 -5.47 -4.42 1.08
C ARG A 118 -5.90 -3.63 -0.12
N THR A 119 -7.15 -3.19 -0.11
CA THR A 119 -7.68 -2.40 -1.20
C THR A 119 -7.21 -0.95 -1.10
N LYS A 120 -7.29 -0.25 -2.23
CA LYS A 120 -6.97 1.16 -2.27
C LYS A 120 -7.95 1.93 -1.41
N ILE A 121 -7.43 2.86 -0.61
CA ILE A 121 -8.26 3.71 0.22
C ILE A 121 -9.14 4.61 -0.65
N ASN A 122 -10.42 4.69 -0.32
CA ASN A 122 -11.33 5.62 -0.94
C ASN A 122 -11.72 6.67 0.10
N PRO A 123 -11.16 7.88 0.03
CA PRO A 123 -11.42 8.90 1.05
C PRO A 123 -12.85 9.42 1.07
N PHE A 124 -13.67 9.06 0.08
CA PHE A 124 -15.07 9.44 0.04
C PHE A 124 -15.99 8.31 0.51
N ASP A 125 -15.44 7.18 0.92
CA ASP A 125 -16.22 6.06 1.42
C ASP A 125 -16.80 6.41 2.79
N ARG A 126 -18.11 6.22 2.95
CA ARG A 126 -18.79 6.56 4.20
C ARG A 126 -18.25 5.81 5.40
N TYR A 127 -18.02 4.51 5.24
CA TYR A 127 -17.50 3.70 6.34
C TYR A 127 -16.13 4.16 6.75
N PHE A 128 -15.31 4.45 5.76
CA PHE A 128 -13.95 4.88 5.99
C PHE A 128 -13.91 6.22 6.71
N LEU A 129 -14.69 7.19 6.19
CA LEU A 129 -14.67 8.54 6.73
C LEU A 129 -15.35 8.64 8.09
N GLY A 130 -16.38 7.86 8.30
CA GLY A 130 -17.15 7.94 9.52
C GLY A 130 -16.54 7.20 10.70
N LEU A 131 -16.03 6.01 10.44
CA LEU A 131 -15.61 5.10 11.51
C LEU A 131 -14.47 4.21 11.02
N GLY A 132 -13.27 4.77 10.97
CA GLY A 132 -12.11 4.08 10.44
C GLY A 132 -11.89 2.68 11.00
N GLU A 133 -12.06 2.51 12.30
CA GLU A 133 -11.86 1.21 12.93
C GLU A 133 -12.89 0.20 12.46
N ILE A 134 -14.14 0.61 12.42
CA ILE A 134 -15.22 -0.25 11.96
C ILE A 134 -15.09 -0.55 10.49
N GLY A 135 -14.67 0.45 9.71
CA GLY A 135 -14.41 0.27 8.30
C GLY A 135 -13.34 -0.79 8.05
N MET A 136 -12.30 -0.80 8.86
CA MET A 136 -11.25 -1.80 8.75
C MET A 136 -11.75 -3.18 9.09
N MET A 137 -12.59 -3.29 10.11
CA MET A 137 -13.18 -4.58 10.47
C MET A 137 -14.02 -5.14 9.33
N LYS A 138 -14.76 -4.29 8.66
CA LYS A 138 -15.58 -4.73 7.54
C LYS A 138 -14.76 -5.13 6.32
N SER A 139 -13.61 -4.55 6.14
CA SER A 139 -12.76 -4.91 5.02
C SER A 139 -12.19 -6.32 5.16
N ASP A 140 -12.26 -6.90 6.34
CA ASP A 140 -11.79 -8.25 6.58
C ASP A 140 -12.81 -9.31 6.18
N GLU A 141 -14.00 -8.88 5.86
CA GLU A 141 -15.03 -9.78 5.38
C GLU A 141 -14.84 -10.06 3.90
#